data_5fbb49443e1bc50e2c76bff49fda63db
#
_entry.id   5fbb49443e1bc50e2c76bff49fda63db
#
_cell.length_a   1.000
_cell.length_b   1.000
_cell.length_c   1.000
_cell.angle_alpha   90.00
_cell.angle_beta   90.00
_cell.angle_gamma   90.00
#
_symmetry.space_group_name_H-M   'P 1'
#
loop_
_entity.id
_entity.type
_entity.pdbx_description
1 polymer ?
#
loop_
_entity_poly.entity_id
_entity_poly.type
_entity_poly.pdbx_seq_one_letter_code
_entity_poly.pdbx_strand_id
1 'polypeptide(L)'
;AKSSVERLILGGDFLSDARRKLLEETWNAKVYNSFGMSEVFGPIGNECTQQAGFHYPDKDLYIEVVSPETGEPVPKGEVGVGVYTTLWEKGFPLLRYWSGDLIRIIQEPCLCGSDLPRFEYFGRMTDCVKLANGTWISPKQVEEYTLSAGILHCQVQLHKDGSACLVYDEAGVKPAEQLFQQLKELLSCDEVTGQ
;
A
#
# COMPACT_ATOMS: atom_id res chain seq x y z
N ALA A 1 -14.35 14.08 25.23
CA ALA A 1 -14.21 12.89 26.08
C ALA A 1 -12.94 12.17 25.66
N LYS A 2 -12.07 11.77 26.60
CA LYS A 2 -10.91 10.93 26.27
C LYS A 2 -11.43 9.54 25.91
N SER A 3 -11.11 9.05 24.74
CA SER A 3 -11.34 7.66 24.34
C SER A 3 -10.56 6.72 25.25
N SER A 4 -11.14 5.57 25.62
CA SER A 4 -10.43 4.47 26.27
C SER A 4 -9.78 3.49 25.29
N VAL A 5 -9.83 3.78 23.99
CA VAL A 5 -9.23 2.97 22.93
C VAL A 5 -7.71 3.16 22.97
N GLU A 6 -6.98 2.08 23.13
CA GLU A 6 -5.50 2.07 23.15
C GLU A 6 -4.90 1.65 21.80
N ARG A 7 -5.66 0.87 21.02
CA ARG A 7 -5.22 0.31 19.73
C ARG A 7 -6.35 0.35 18.72
N LEU A 8 -6.02 0.74 17.50
CA LEU A 8 -6.89 0.65 16.33
C LEU A 8 -6.28 -0.37 15.39
N ILE A 9 -7.11 -1.26 14.85
CA ILE A 9 -6.72 -2.18 13.79
C ILE A 9 -7.54 -1.79 12.56
N LEU A 10 -6.86 -1.42 11.50
CA LEU A 10 -7.46 -1.06 10.22
C LEU A 10 -7.25 -2.19 9.23
N GLY A 11 -8.14 -2.30 8.26
CA GLY A 11 -8.03 -3.28 7.18
C GLY A 11 -8.93 -2.93 6.01
N GLY A 12 -8.67 -3.56 4.87
CA GLY A 12 -9.46 -3.38 3.66
C GLY A 12 -8.95 -2.31 2.71
N ASP A 13 -7.97 -1.50 3.13
CA ASP A 13 -7.33 -0.49 2.29
C ASP A 13 -5.87 -0.29 2.71
N PHE A 14 -5.12 0.50 1.91
CA PHE A 14 -3.77 0.93 2.30
C PHE A 14 -3.83 1.92 3.46
N LEU A 15 -2.74 2.00 4.20
CA LEU A 15 -2.55 2.97 5.27
C LEU A 15 -1.22 3.70 5.04
N SER A 16 -1.30 4.99 4.70
CA SER A 16 -0.13 5.87 4.62
C SER A 16 0.39 6.23 6.01
N ASP A 17 1.66 6.60 6.11
CA ASP A 17 2.23 7.03 7.39
C ASP A 17 1.64 8.36 7.84
N ALA A 18 1.30 9.25 6.90
CA ALA A 18 0.59 10.49 7.18
C ALA A 18 -0.81 10.22 7.77
N ARG A 19 -1.58 9.27 7.19
CA ARG A 19 -2.89 8.87 7.71
C ARG A 19 -2.78 8.16 9.05
N ARG A 20 -1.80 7.29 9.22
CA ARG A 20 -1.50 6.62 10.50
C ARG A 20 -1.27 7.65 11.60
N LYS A 21 -0.39 8.61 11.35
CA LYS A 21 -0.06 9.68 12.29
C LYS A 21 -1.30 10.50 12.67
N LEU A 22 -2.10 10.91 11.70
CA LEU A 22 -3.35 11.64 11.93
C LEU A 22 -4.31 10.86 12.84
N LEU A 23 -4.47 9.56 12.60
CA LEU A 23 -5.34 8.70 13.40
C LEU A 23 -4.79 8.48 14.81
N GLU A 24 -3.49 8.23 14.95
CA GLU A 24 -2.84 8.08 16.26
C GLU A 24 -2.97 9.33 17.12
N GLU A 25 -2.78 10.51 16.53
CA GLU A 25 -2.96 11.80 17.22
C GLU A 25 -4.43 12.06 17.58
N THR A 26 -5.35 11.80 16.66
CA THR A 26 -6.79 12.04 16.86
C THR A 26 -7.36 11.15 17.97
N TRP A 27 -7.00 9.88 18.00
CA TRP A 27 -7.55 8.90 18.93
C TRP A 27 -6.69 8.71 20.19
N ASN A 28 -5.47 9.23 20.19
CA ASN A 28 -4.43 8.95 21.21
C ASN A 28 -4.25 7.44 21.41
N ALA A 29 -4.18 6.69 20.31
CA ALA A 29 -4.12 5.24 20.27
C ALA A 29 -3.09 4.78 19.22
N LYS A 30 -2.52 3.58 19.37
CA LYS A 30 -1.66 2.99 18.35
C LYS A 30 -2.49 2.40 17.22
N VAL A 31 -2.04 2.64 15.97
CA VAL A 31 -2.74 2.18 14.76
C VAL A 31 -1.92 1.09 14.08
N TYR A 32 -2.55 -0.04 13.85
CA TYR A 32 -1.98 -1.18 13.13
C TYR A 32 -2.81 -1.48 11.90
N ASN A 33 -2.17 -1.91 10.82
CA ASN A 33 -2.85 -2.34 9.62
C ASN A 33 -2.90 -3.86 9.52
N SER A 34 -3.97 -4.37 8.92
CA SER A 34 -4.20 -5.78 8.66
C SER A 34 -4.54 -5.96 7.19
N PHE A 35 -3.77 -6.79 6.50
CA PHE A 35 -4.00 -7.14 5.10
C PHE A 35 -4.80 -8.43 5.02
N GLY A 36 -5.84 -8.44 4.21
CA GLY A 36 -6.67 -9.61 3.98
C GLY A 36 -7.45 -9.54 2.68
N MET A 37 -7.94 -10.68 2.27
CA MET A 37 -8.84 -10.79 1.12
C MET A 37 -9.88 -11.89 1.39
N SER A 38 -11.09 -11.69 0.87
CA SER A 38 -12.21 -12.62 1.10
C SER A 38 -11.94 -14.00 0.53
N GLU A 39 -11.14 -14.09 -0.52
CA GLU A 39 -10.79 -15.32 -1.22
C GLU A 39 -9.96 -16.28 -0.36
N VAL A 40 -9.23 -15.77 0.64
CA VAL A 40 -8.45 -16.57 1.61
C VAL A 40 -9.03 -16.50 3.03
N PHE A 41 -10.32 -16.17 3.16
CA PHE A 41 -11.10 -16.18 4.41
C PHE A 41 -10.63 -15.17 5.49
N GLY A 42 -10.14 -14.00 5.10
CA GLY A 42 -9.92 -12.92 6.05
C GLY A 42 -8.48 -12.39 6.09
N PRO A 43 -8.03 -11.91 7.26
CA PRO A 43 -6.70 -11.33 7.39
C PRO A 43 -5.61 -12.40 7.25
N ILE A 44 -4.74 -12.21 6.28
CA ILE A 44 -3.60 -13.09 5.99
C ILE A 44 -2.27 -12.49 6.40
N GLY A 45 -2.23 -11.19 6.66
CA GLY A 45 -1.05 -10.48 7.09
C GLY A 45 -1.37 -9.39 8.09
N ASN A 46 -0.59 -9.30 9.17
CA ASN A 46 -0.80 -8.31 10.20
C ASN A 46 0.49 -7.58 10.53
N GLU A 47 0.39 -6.27 10.75
CA GLU A 47 1.50 -5.52 11.30
C GLU A 47 1.79 -5.93 12.74
N CYS A 48 3.06 -5.87 13.10
CA CYS A 48 3.54 -5.97 14.48
C CYS A 48 3.79 -4.58 15.06
N THR A 49 4.37 -4.54 16.27
CA THR A 49 4.73 -3.28 16.96
C THR A 49 5.73 -2.41 16.21
N GLN A 50 6.43 -2.96 15.22
CA GLN A 50 7.36 -2.20 14.36
C GLN A 50 6.65 -1.49 13.21
N GLN A 51 5.39 -1.82 12.91
CA GLN A 51 4.60 -1.22 11.82
C GLN A 51 5.32 -1.26 10.45
N ALA A 52 6.13 -2.31 10.23
CA ALA A 52 7.04 -2.43 9.10
C ALA A 52 6.72 -3.67 8.25
N GLY A 53 5.61 -3.60 7.53
CA GLY A 53 5.09 -4.69 6.70
C GLY A 53 4.24 -5.69 7.48
N PHE A 54 3.66 -6.61 6.73
CA PHE A 54 2.67 -7.58 7.22
C PHE A 54 3.32 -8.94 7.41
N HIS A 55 3.38 -9.43 8.65
CA HIS A 55 3.73 -10.82 8.93
C HIS A 55 2.61 -11.75 8.48
N TYR A 56 2.96 -12.87 7.83
CA TYR A 56 2.00 -13.85 7.35
C TYR A 56 2.40 -15.29 7.72
N PRO A 57 1.43 -16.21 7.85
CA PRO A 57 1.68 -17.60 8.21
C PRO A 57 2.15 -18.39 6.98
N ASP A 58 3.45 -18.50 6.76
CA ASP A 58 4.06 -19.17 5.59
C ASP A 58 3.82 -20.69 5.54
N LYS A 59 3.40 -21.28 6.66
CA LYS A 59 2.99 -22.70 6.72
C LYS A 59 1.57 -22.93 6.18
N ASP A 60 0.75 -21.89 6.17
CA ASP A 60 -0.65 -21.96 5.75
C ASP A 60 -0.85 -21.28 4.39
N LEU A 61 0.02 -20.37 4.03
CA LEU A 61 -0.09 -19.56 2.80
C LEU A 61 1.27 -19.44 2.11
N TYR A 62 1.36 -19.96 0.90
CA TYR A 62 2.52 -19.74 0.03
C TYR A 62 2.29 -18.51 -0.85
N ILE A 63 3.21 -17.56 -0.78
CA ILE A 63 3.17 -16.30 -1.54
C ILE A 63 4.30 -16.27 -2.55
N GLU A 64 3.95 -16.11 -3.82
CA GLU A 64 4.86 -15.79 -4.91
C GLU A 64 4.71 -14.31 -5.27
N VAL A 65 5.80 -13.68 -5.71
CA VAL A 65 5.75 -12.34 -6.30
C VAL A 65 6.19 -12.46 -7.75
N VAL A 66 5.31 -12.09 -8.67
CA VAL A 66 5.54 -12.30 -10.10
C VAL A 66 5.43 -11.01 -10.89
N SER A 67 6.11 -10.97 -12.02
CA SER A 67 5.99 -9.87 -12.99
C SER A 67 4.56 -9.80 -13.55
N PRO A 68 3.93 -8.63 -13.55
CA PRO A 68 2.62 -8.46 -14.15
C PRO A 68 2.60 -8.66 -15.67
N GLU A 69 3.77 -8.49 -16.33
CA GLU A 69 3.89 -8.63 -17.78
C GLU A 69 4.13 -10.08 -18.22
N THR A 70 4.92 -10.84 -17.45
CA THR A 70 5.35 -12.18 -17.87
C THR A 70 4.74 -13.31 -17.04
N GLY A 71 4.28 -13.01 -15.80
CA GLY A 71 3.84 -14.02 -14.83
C GLY A 71 4.99 -14.81 -14.20
N GLU A 72 6.25 -14.51 -14.56
CA GLU A 72 7.43 -15.14 -14.01
C GLU A 72 7.82 -14.52 -12.66
N PRO A 73 8.45 -15.29 -11.75
CA PRO A 73 8.91 -14.76 -10.48
C PRO A 73 9.86 -13.56 -10.65
N VAL A 74 9.65 -12.50 -9.86
CA VAL A 74 10.59 -11.38 -9.80
C VAL A 74 11.73 -11.67 -8.83
N PRO A 75 12.88 -11.00 -8.96
CA PRO A 75 13.96 -11.06 -7.98
C PRO A 75 13.45 -10.73 -6.56
N LYS A 76 14.05 -11.36 -5.56
CA LYS A 76 13.68 -11.12 -4.15
C LYS A 76 13.87 -9.64 -3.78
N GLY A 77 12.84 -9.06 -3.17
CA GLY A 77 12.84 -7.66 -2.78
C GLY A 77 12.34 -6.70 -3.86
N GLU A 78 12.01 -7.18 -5.05
CA GLU A 78 11.33 -6.38 -6.07
C GLU A 78 9.81 -6.43 -5.93
N VAL A 79 9.16 -5.40 -6.47
CA VAL A 79 7.69 -5.28 -6.47
C VAL A 79 7.12 -6.04 -7.66
N GLY A 80 6.11 -6.85 -7.38
CA GLY A 80 5.33 -7.56 -8.38
C GLY A 80 3.94 -7.89 -7.87
N VAL A 81 3.20 -8.66 -8.64
CA VAL A 81 1.86 -9.12 -8.24
C VAL A 81 1.97 -10.29 -7.27
N GLY A 82 1.23 -10.19 -6.16
CA GLY A 82 1.08 -11.28 -5.21
C GLY A 82 0.24 -12.41 -5.78
N VAL A 83 0.81 -13.59 -5.80
CA VAL A 83 0.13 -14.84 -6.21
C VAL A 83 0.09 -15.77 -5.02
N TYR A 84 -1.10 -16.22 -4.65
CA TYR A 84 -1.35 -16.91 -3.40
C TYR A 84 -1.78 -18.36 -3.61
N THR A 85 -1.16 -19.27 -2.84
CA THR A 85 -1.58 -20.69 -2.76
C THR A 85 -1.88 -21.01 -1.30
N THR A 86 -3.11 -21.45 -1.02
CA THR A 86 -3.50 -21.91 0.31
C THR A 86 -3.01 -23.34 0.54
N LEU A 87 -2.33 -23.58 1.68
CA LEU A 87 -1.74 -24.91 1.98
C LEU A 87 -2.60 -25.73 2.91
N TRP A 88 -3.49 -25.10 3.67
CA TRP A 88 -4.35 -25.75 4.68
C TRP A 88 -5.80 -25.91 4.27
N GLU A 89 -6.27 -25.08 3.31
CA GLU A 89 -7.67 -25.04 2.93
C GLU A 89 -8.09 -26.26 2.08
N LYS A 90 -9.16 -26.92 2.49
CA LYS A 90 -9.68 -28.12 1.82
C LYS A 90 -11.00 -27.89 1.11
N GLY A 91 -11.78 -26.90 1.55
CA GLY A 91 -13.11 -26.65 1.00
C GLY A 91 -13.06 -25.86 -0.31
N PHE A 92 -12.23 -24.85 -0.35
CA PHE A 92 -12.03 -23.97 -1.52
C PHE A 92 -10.54 -23.61 -1.67
N PRO A 93 -9.69 -24.58 -2.06
CA PRO A 93 -8.25 -24.33 -2.17
C PRO A 93 -7.95 -23.37 -3.31
N LEU A 94 -7.11 -22.38 -3.03
CA LEU A 94 -6.52 -21.50 -4.03
C LEU A 94 -5.17 -22.07 -4.46
N LEU A 95 -4.98 -22.23 -5.76
CA LEU A 95 -3.72 -22.62 -6.36
C LEU A 95 -3.28 -21.53 -7.32
N ARG A 96 -2.17 -20.85 -6.97
CA ARG A 96 -1.61 -19.74 -7.73
C ARG A 96 -2.64 -18.66 -8.07
N TYR A 97 -3.44 -18.27 -7.08
CA TYR A 97 -4.45 -17.23 -7.24
C TYR A 97 -3.79 -15.86 -7.49
N TRP A 98 -4.08 -15.26 -8.63
CA TRP A 98 -3.63 -13.95 -9.03
C TRP A 98 -4.48 -12.88 -8.35
N SER A 99 -3.95 -12.20 -7.34
CA SER A 99 -4.74 -11.24 -6.56
C SER A 99 -4.94 -9.88 -7.25
N GLY A 100 -4.00 -9.47 -8.08
CA GLY A 100 -3.91 -8.12 -8.61
C GLY A 100 -3.36 -7.11 -7.61
N ASP A 101 -2.88 -7.55 -6.45
CA ASP A 101 -2.20 -6.72 -5.45
C ASP A 101 -0.72 -6.64 -5.74
N LEU A 102 -0.17 -5.43 -5.74
CA LEU A 102 1.28 -5.24 -5.80
C LEU A 102 1.87 -5.35 -4.40
N ILE A 103 2.82 -6.27 -4.27
CA ILE A 103 3.51 -6.54 -3.02
C ILE A 103 5.02 -6.69 -3.25
N ARG A 104 5.77 -6.65 -2.15
CA ARG A 104 7.20 -6.96 -2.10
C ARG A 104 7.49 -7.80 -0.86
N ILE A 105 8.22 -8.90 -1.01
CA ILE A 105 8.70 -9.67 0.15
C ILE A 105 9.86 -8.92 0.80
N ILE A 106 9.73 -8.67 2.11
CA ILE A 106 10.77 -8.04 2.93
C ILE A 106 11.75 -9.13 3.36
N GLN A 107 13.04 -8.95 3.06
CA GLN A 107 14.07 -9.96 3.32
C GLN A 107 14.70 -9.80 4.73
N GLU A 108 14.73 -8.57 5.24
CA GLU A 108 15.35 -8.25 6.51
C GLU A 108 14.54 -8.83 7.69
N PRO A 109 15.21 -9.36 8.72
CA PRO A 109 14.54 -9.80 9.95
C PRO A 109 13.74 -8.66 10.60
N CYS A 110 12.61 -8.99 11.23
CA CYS A 110 11.85 -8.01 11.97
C CYS A 110 12.42 -7.78 13.37
N LEU A 111 12.55 -6.53 13.77
CA LEU A 111 12.98 -6.16 15.13
C LEU A 111 11.95 -6.54 16.22
N CYS A 112 10.74 -6.99 15.84
CA CYS A 112 9.77 -7.53 16.81
C CYS A 112 10.14 -8.93 17.35
N GLY A 113 11.14 -9.60 16.75
CA GLY A 113 11.61 -10.92 17.13
C GLY A 113 10.78 -12.09 16.55
N SER A 114 9.80 -11.82 15.70
CA SER A 114 9.04 -12.87 15.00
C SER A 114 9.84 -13.43 13.82
N ASP A 115 9.85 -14.76 13.68
CA ASP A 115 10.45 -15.47 12.54
C ASP A 115 9.52 -15.54 11.33
N LEU A 116 8.26 -15.11 11.45
CA LEU A 116 7.32 -15.08 10.32
C LEU A 116 7.80 -14.13 9.23
N PRO A 117 7.77 -14.54 7.96
CA PRO A 117 8.11 -13.68 6.85
C PRO A 117 7.15 -12.50 6.75
N ARG A 118 7.59 -11.45 6.05
CA ARG A 118 6.81 -10.23 5.87
C ARG A 118 6.75 -9.82 4.41
N PHE A 119 5.66 -9.18 4.07
CA PHE A 119 5.55 -8.45 2.81
C PHE A 119 5.10 -7.01 3.04
N GLU A 120 5.40 -6.17 2.09
CA GLU A 120 4.87 -4.80 1.98
C GLU A 120 3.78 -4.78 0.90
N TYR A 121 2.71 -4.07 1.16
CA TYR A 121 1.60 -3.85 0.23
C TYR A 121 1.69 -2.45 -0.37
N PHE A 122 1.64 -2.36 -1.69
CA PHE A 122 1.71 -1.11 -2.44
C PHE A 122 0.34 -0.60 -2.86
N GLY A 123 -0.60 -1.49 -3.15
CA GLY A 123 -1.93 -1.16 -3.64
C GLY A 123 -2.40 -2.15 -4.71
N ARG A 124 -3.59 -1.95 -5.23
CA ARG A 124 -4.05 -2.68 -6.41
C ARG A 124 -3.23 -2.27 -7.63
N MET A 125 -2.88 -3.23 -8.48
CA MET A 125 -2.15 -2.96 -9.72
C MET A 125 -2.88 -1.95 -10.62
N THR A 126 -4.22 -1.95 -10.59
CA THR A 126 -5.07 -1.01 -11.34
C THR A 126 -4.97 0.43 -10.85
N ASP A 127 -4.58 0.62 -9.59
CA ASP A 127 -4.54 1.92 -8.92
C ASP A 127 -3.11 2.46 -8.80
N CYS A 128 -2.14 1.63 -9.14
CA CYS A 128 -0.72 1.98 -9.16
C CYS A 128 -0.27 2.36 -10.57
N VAL A 129 0.73 3.23 -10.64
CA VAL A 129 1.34 3.66 -11.90
C VAL A 129 2.74 3.07 -12.01
N LYS A 130 3.07 2.47 -13.15
CA LYS A 130 4.43 2.05 -13.47
C LYS A 130 5.10 3.13 -14.31
N LEU A 131 6.16 3.72 -13.77
CA LEU A 131 6.96 4.71 -14.49
C LEU A 131 7.82 4.05 -15.57
N ALA A 132 8.30 4.84 -16.53
CA ALA A 132 9.15 4.36 -17.62
C ALA A 132 10.45 3.68 -17.15
N ASN A 133 10.96 4.06 -15.97
CA ASN A 133 12.12 3.43 -15.34
C ASN A 133 11.81 2.11 -14.60
N GLY A 134 10.54 1.65 -14.64
CA GLY A 134 10.07 0.44 -13.99
C GLY A 134 9.60 0.61 -12.54
N THR A 135 9.74 1.78 -11.95
CA THR A 135 9.29 2.06 -10.57
C THR A 135 7.77 2.11 -10.50
N TRP A 136 7.21 1.45 -9.48
CA TRP A 136 5.79 1.54 -9.17
C TRP A 136 5.51 2.69 -8.20
N ILE A 137 4.53 3.52 -8.54
CA ILE A 137 3.98 4.56 -7.67
C ILE A 137 2.60 4.13 -7.22
N SER A 138 2.39 4.10 -5.92
CA SER A 138 1.15 3.68 -5.29
C SER A 138 0.31 4.87 -4.80
N PRO A 139 -1.01 4.71 -4.65
CA PRO A 139 -1.86 5.71 -4.01
C PRO A 139 -1.37 6.10 -2.61
N LYS A 140 -0.80 5.14 -1.85
CA LYS A 140 -0.19 5.38 -0.54
C LYS A 140 0.89 6.47 -0.60
N GLN A 141 1.78 6.40 -1.60
CA GLN A 141 2.86 7.38 -1.75
C GLN A 141 2.34 8.77 -2.13
N VAL A 142 1.29 8.83 -2.95
CA VAL A 142 0.61 10.11 -3.26
C VAL A 142 -0.03 10.70 -2.01
N GLU A 143 -0.70 9.88 -1.22
CA GLU A 143 -1.37 10.30 0.02
C GLU A 143 -0.41 10.89 1.06
N GLU A 144 0.85 10.45 1.13
CA GLU A 144 1.87 11.02 2.02
C GLU A 144 2.02 12.54 1.82
N TYR A 145 1.95 12.99 0.57
CA TYR A 145 2.08 14.40 0.24
C TYR A 145 0.75 15.15 0.33
N THR A 146 -0.31 14.58 -0.22
CA THR A 146 -1.61 15.26 -0.31
C THR A 146 -2.27 15.42 1.06
N LEU A 147 -2.20 14.41 1.92
CA LEU A 147 -2.74 14.49 3.28
C LEU A 147 -1.98 15.50 4.14
N SER A 148 -0.65 15.58 3.99
CA SER A 148 0.17 16.58 4.66
C SER A 148 -0.16 18.01 4.21
N ALA A 149 -0.67 18.17 3.00
CA ALA A 149 -1.17 19.43 2.46
C ALA A 149 -2.65 19.71 2.83
N GLY A 150 -3.30 18.83 3.61
CA GLY A 150 -4.70 18.97 4.03
C GLY A 150 -5.73 18.47 3.01
N ILE A 151 -5.30 17.78 1.95
CA ILE A 151 -6.17 17.18 0.95
C ILE A 151 -6.50 15.75 1.41
N LEU A 152 -7.79 15.50 1.70
CA LEU A 152 -8.24 14.20 2.21
C LEU A 152 -8.57 13.20 1.11
N HIS A 153 -9.05 13.69 -0.03
CA HIS A 153 -9.43 12.88 -1.18
C HIS A 153 -8.85 13.47 -2.44
N CYS A 154 -8.16 12.64 -3.20
CA CYS A 154 -7.59 13.05 -4.47
C CYS A 154 -7.50 11.89 -5.46
N GLN A 155 -7.37 12.24 -6.73
CA GLN A 155 -7.05 11.33 -7.82
C GLN A 155 -5.93 11.93 -8.65
N VAL A 156 -4.91 11.15 -8.97
CA VAL A 156 -3.88 11.53 -9.93
C VAL A 156 -4.23 10.95 -11.29
N GLN A 157 -4.30 11.79 -12.30
CA GLN A 157 -4.51 11.40 -13.69
C GLN A 157 -3.23 11.68 -14.48
N LEU A 158 -2.65 10.63 -15.07
CA LEU A 158 -1.50 10.75 -15.95
C LEU A 158 -1.95 10.88 -17.41
N HIS A 159 -1.40 11.83 -18.11
CA HIS A 159 -1.67 12.08 -19.52
C HIS A 159 -0.59 11.50 -20.42
N LYS A 160 -0.95 11.21 -21.68
CA LYS A 160 -0.03 10.63 -22.67
C LYS A 160 1.12 11.56 -23.08
N ASP A 161 0.97 12.85 -22.84
CA ASP A 161 1.98 13.88 -23.09
C ASP A 161 3.05 14.02 -22.01
N GLY A 162 2.97 13.17 -20.95
CA GLY A 162 3.90 13.19 -19.83
C GLY A 162 3.50 14.15 -18.70
N SER A 163 2.35 14.83 -18.82
CA SER A 163 1.81 15.65 -17.74
C SER A 163 0.94 14.84 -16.77
N ALA A 164 0.70 15.37 -15.59
CA ALA A 164 -0.23 14.83 -14.61
C ALA A 164 -1.21 15.89 -14.12
N CYS A 165 -2.42 15.46 -13.77
CA CYS A 165 -3.41 16.30 -13.12
C CYS A 165 -3.79 15.71 -11.76
N LEU A 166 -3.72 16.53 -10.71
CA LEU A 166 -4.24 16.21 -9.39
C LEU A 166 -5.67 16.76 -9.30
N VAL A 167 -6.64 15.86 -9.30
CA VAL A 167 -8.04 16.16 -8.99
C VAL A 167 -8.25 15.97 -7.50
N TYR A 168 -8.76 16.98 -6.80
CA TYR A 168 -8.90 16.92 -5.35
C TYR A 168 -10.17 17.62 -4.87
N ASP A 169 -10.63 17.24 -3.68
CA ASP A 169 -11.78 17.88 -3.02
C ASP A 169 -11.36 19.22 -2.44
N GLU A 170 -11.98 20.32 -2.90
CA GLU A 170 -11.76 21.68 -2.41
C GLU A 170 -12.42 21.90 -1.03
N ALA A 171 -11.99 21.20 -0.02
CA ALA A 171 -12.41 21.48 1.37
C ALA A 171 -11.82 22.81 1.92
N GLY A 172 -11.65 23.81 1.05
CA GLY A 172 -11.18 25.15 1.41
C GLY A 172 -9.66 25.31 1.51
N VAL A 173 -8.90 24.29 1.18
CA VAL A 173 -7.43 24.34 1.16
C VAL A 173 -6.93 24.48 -0.27
N LYS A 174 -6.23 25.57 -0.56
CA LYS A 174 -5.47 25.68 -1.82
C LYS A 174 -4.13 25.00 -1.63
N PRO A 175 -3.80 23.96 -2.44
CA PRO A 175 -2.51 23.31 -2.36
C PRO A 175 -1.37 24.31 -2.58
N ALA A 176 -0.35 24.21 -1.76
CA ALA A 176 0.86 25.00 -1.95
C ALA A 176 1.60 24.54 -3.23
N GLU A 177 2.27 25.43 -3.92
CA GLU A 177 3.11 25.10 -5.10
C GLU A 177 4.12 23.98 -4.81
N GLN A 178 4.57 23.90 -3.57
CA GLN A 178 5.47 22.84 -3.09
C GLN A 178 4.87 21.44 -3.26
N LEU A 179 3.56 21.24 -3.08
CA LEU A 179 2.91 19.95 -3.29
C LEU A 179 3.03 19.50 -4.75
N PHE A 180 2.75 20.40 -5.69
CA PHE A 180 2.86 20.09 -7.12
C PHE A 180 4.29 19.73 -7.52
N GLN A 181 5.27 20.43 -6.96
CA GLN A 181 6.67 20.10 -7.19
C GLN A 181 7.04 18.70 -6.64
N GLN A 182 6.59 18.36 -5.45
CA GLN A 182 6.80 17.03 -4.85
C GLN A 182 6.14 15.91 -5.66
N LEU A 183 4.91 16.13 -6.13
CA LEU A 183 4.21 15.17 -6.99
C LEU A 183 4.88 15.03 -8.36
N LYS A 184 5.38 16.13 -8.93
CA LYS A 184 6.15 16.11 -10.17
C LYS A 184 7.40 15.23 -10.05
N GLU A 185 8.14 15.36 -8.97
CA GLU A 185 9.32 14.54 -8.69
C GLU A 185 8.94 13.06 -8.49
N LEU A 186 7.89 12.80 -7.68
CA LEU A 186 7.40 11.45 -7.43
C LEU A 186 6.96 10.74 -8.71
N LEU A 187 6.18 11.44 -9.56
CA LEU A 187 5.60 10.89 -10.77
C LEU A 187 6.55 10.92 -11.97
N SER A 188 7.71 11.57 -11.82
CA SER A 188 8.68 11.77 -12.91
C SER A 188 8.02 12.36 -14.16
N CYS A 189 7.12 13.31 -13.97
CA CYS A 189 6.37 13.96 -15.06
C CYS A 189 6.85 15.40 -15.30
N ASP A 190 6.53 15.96 -16.47
CA ASP A 190 6.99 17.30 -16.86
C ASP A 190 6.21 18.41 -16.17
N GLU A 191 4.93 18.17 -15.91
CA GLU A 191 4.03 19.13 -15.28
C GLU A 191 2.97 18.45 -14.43
N VAL A 192 2.60 19.05 -13.30
CA VAL A 192 1.45 18.67 -12.48
C VAL A 192 0.56 19.88 -12.29
N THR A 193 -0.70 19.76 -12.68
CA THR A 193 -1.74 20.78 -12.49
C THR A 193 -2.78 20.31 -11.47
N GLY A 194 -3.55 21.24 -10.90
CA GLY A 194 -4.65 20.91 -9.96
C GLY A 194 -6.01 21.34 -10.52
N GLN A 195 -7.02 20.53 -10.24
CA GLN A 195 -8.44 20.81 -10.57
C GLN A 195 -9.33 20.48 -9.38
#